data_2c8da2bb6b2f059390baf77c3b25ef7b
#
_entry.id   2c8da2bb6b2f059390baf77c3b25ef7b
#
_cell.length_a   1.000
_cell.length_b   1.000
_cell.length_c   1.000
_cell.angle_alpha   90.00
_cell.angle_beta   90.00
_cell.angle_gamma   90.00
#
_symmetry.space_group_name_H-M   'P 1'
#
loop_
_entity.id
_entity.type
_entity.pdbx_description
1 polymer ?
#
loop_
_entity_poly.entity_id
_entity_poly.type
_entity_poly.pdbx_seq_one_letter_code
_entity_poly.pdbx_strand_id
1 'polypeptide(L)'
;MKPSGDMGLIDSIIGLSGGVCMGLAMTSVRKMRKYYSADMIILSFMIFGTIPMAIILALGEYTQSLPAFVMPDSTGLVLALGVGLLGYIYQVYMTKSYRATRKAGIPAAVSYADIVFSMILGVLLGDALPMGFALLGIVVIIFSGLLIAKEK
;
A
#
# COMPACT_ATOMS: atom_id res chain seq x y z
N MET A 1 8.81 9.08 14.42
CA MET A 1 9.62 9.92 13.49
C MET A 1 8.77 11.10 13.10
N LYS A 2 9.19 12.34 13.44
CA LYS A 2 8.56 13.53 12.87
C LYS A 2 8.88 13.53 11.37
N PRO A 3 7.91 13.62 10.45
CA PRO A 3 8.24 14.04 9.11
C PRO A 3 8.67 15.51 9.22
N SER A 4 10.00 15.71 9.29
CA SER A 4 10.56 17.01 9.04
C SER A 4 10.11 17.42 7.65
N GLY A 5 9.53 18.61 7.50
CA GLY A 5 8.87 19.10 6.29
C GLY A 5 9.77 19.32 5.06
N ASP A 6 10.93 18.71 5.03
CA ASP A 6 11.85 18.62 3.90
C ASP A 6 11.82 17.22 3.30
N MET A 7 10.67 16.80 2.78
CA MET A 7 10.69 15.71 1.80
C MET A 7 11.40 16.23 0.56
N GLY A 8 12.55 15.64 0.27
CA GLY A 8 13.33 15.97 -0.92
C GLY A 8 12.48 15.77 -2.17
N LEU A 9 12.73 16.55 -3.21
CA LEU A 9 12.01 16.45 -4.47
C LEU A 9 12.09 15.01 -5.05
N ILE A 10 13.21 14.32 -4.80
CA ILE A 10 13.44 12.93 -5.17
C ILE A 10 12.47 12.00 -4.45
N ASP A 11 12.30 12.14 -3.13
CA ASP A 11 11.40 11.29 -2.33
C ASP A 11 9.94 11.45 -2.78
N SER A 12 9.56 12.68 -3.13
CA SER A 12 8.23 12.99 -3.66
C SER A 12 7.99 12.33 -5.03
N ILE A 13 9.00 12.35 -5.92
CA ILE A 13 8.92 11.70 -7.24
C ILE A 13 8.83 10.18 -7.07
N ILE A 14 9.63 9.59 -6.18
CA ILE A 14 9.59 8.15 -5.90
C ILE A 14 8.20 7.76 -5.37
N GLY A 15 7.66 8.49 -4.40
CA GLY A 15 6.33 8.26 -3.86
C GLY A 15 5.24 8.36 -4.93
N LEU A 16 5.28 9.38 -5.79
CA LEU A 16 4.33 9.56 -6.88
C LEU A 16 4.41 8.41 -7.89
N SER A 17 5.63 8.00 -8.28
CA SER A 17 5.83 6.87 -9.20
C SER A 17 5.28 5.56 -8.62
N GLY A 18 5.47 5.32 -7.31
CA GLY A 18 4.88 4.19 -6.60
C GLY A 18 3.35 4.19 -6.67
N GLY A 19 2.72 5.35 -6.45
CA GLY A 19 1.27 5.50 -6.58
C GLY A 19 0.75 5.20 -8.00
N VAL A 20 1.43 5.68 -9.03
CA VAL A 20 1.10 5.38 -10.43
C VAL A 20 1.24 3.88 -10.72
N CYS A 21 2.35 3.25 -10.31
CA CYS A 21 2.56 1.82 -10.48
C CYS A 21 1.48 0.99 -9.76
N MET A 22 1.09 1.37 -8.56
CA MET A 22 0.02 0.72 -7.80
C MET A 22 -1.33 0.83 -8.54
N GLY A 23 -1.67 2.01 -9.06
CA GLY A 23 -2.88 2.24 -9.86
C GLY A 23 -2.92 1.36 -11.11
N LEU A 24 -1.80 1.25 -11.83
CA LEU A 24 -1.66 0.38 -13.00
C LEU A 24 -1.79 -1.10 -12.62
N ALA A 25 -1.17 -1.53 -11.54
CA ALA A 25 -1.27 -2.89 -11.04
C ALA A 25 -2.73 -3.27 -10.71
N MET A 26 -3.45 -2.45 -9.96
CA MET A 26 -4.85 -2.69 -9.60
C MET A 26 -5.80 -2.68 -10.81
N THR A 27 -5.54 -1.80 -11.78
CA THR A 27 -6.29 -1.79 -13.05
C THR A 27 -6.04 -3.07 -13.85
N SER A 28 -4.82 -3.60 -13.82
CA SER A 28 -4.44 -4.86 -14.48
C SER A 28 -5.15 -6.06 -13.86
N VAL A 29 -5.32 -6.12 -12.53
CA VAL A 29 -6.10 -7.16 -11.83
C VAL A 29 -7.48 -7.33 -12.46
N ARG A 30 -8.13 -6.23 -12.79
CA ARG A 30 -9.45 -6.25 -13.41
C ARG A 30 -9.44 -6.88 -14.81
N LYS A 31 -8.41 -6.64 -15.62
CA LYS A 31 -8.26 -7.27 -16.94
C LYS A 31 -7.95 -8.76 -16.79
N MET A 32 -7.09 -9.10 -15.84
CA MET A 32 -6.65 -10.48 -15.59
C MET A 32 -7.78 -11.38 -15.05
N ARG A 33 -8.81 -10.84 -14.44
CA ARG A 33 -9.94 -11.61 -13.88
C ARG A 33 -10.64 -12.54 -14.89
N LYS A 34 -10.54 -12.24 -16.18
CA LYS A 34 -11.14 -13.05 -17.25
C LYS A 34 -10.36 -14.31 -17.53
N TYR A 35 -9.07 -14.34 -17.23
CA TYR A 35 -8.12 -15.39 -17.62
C TYR A 35 -7.59 -16.16 -16.41
N TYR A 36 -7.51 -15.53 -15.23
CA TYR A 36 -6.85 -16.07 -14.05
C TYR A 36 -7.78 -16.08 -12.83
N SER A 37 -7.58 -17.08 -11.95
CA SER A 37 -8.25 -17.13 -10.65
C SER A 37 -7.74 -16.01 -9.73
N ALA A 38 -8.49 -15.70 -8.65
CA ALA A 38 -8.04 -14.71 -7.66
C ALA A 38 -6.73 -15.15 -7.02
N ASP A 39 -6.63 -16.43 -6.71
CA ASP A 39 -5.48 -17.00 -6.00
C ASP A 39 -4.19 -16.92 -6.86
N MET A 40 -4.29 -17.15 -8.16
CA MET A 40 -3.15 -16.96 -9.08
C MET A 40 -2.68 -15.50 -9.14
N ILE A 41 -3.62 -14.55 -9.13
CA ILE A 41 -3.29 -13.12 -9.13
C ILE A 41 -2.60 -12.75 -7.82
N ILE A 42 -3.13 -13.21 -6.67
CA ILE A 42 -2.56 -12.95 -5.35
C ILE A 42 -1.16 -13.57 -5.24
N LEU A 43 -1.00 -14.83 -5.68
CA LEU A 43 0.29 -15.50 -5.69
C LEU A 43 1.33 -14.74 -6.51
N SER A 44 0.94 -14.23 -7.69
CA SER A 44 1.82 -13.40 -8.51
C SER A 44 2.30 -12.15 -7.77
N PHE A 45 1.40 -11.42 -7.09
CA PHE A 45 1.78 -10.26 -6.29
C PHE A 45 2.74 -10.63 -5.16
N MET A 46 2.50 -11.74 -4.47
CA MET A 46 3.38 -12.21 -3.40
C MET A 46 4.78 -12.54 -3.93
N ILE A 47 4.88 -13.29 -5.03
CA ILE A 47 6.17 -13.66 -5.64
C ILE A 47 6.92 -12.42 -6.12
N PHE A 48 6.27 -11.57 -6.92
CA PHE A 48 6.91 -10.36 -7.47
C PHE A 48 7.22 -9.30 -6.42
N GLY A 49 6.56 -9.31 -5.27
CA GLY A 49 6.91 -8.46 -4.14
C GLY A 49 8.08 -9.03 -3.32
N THR A 50 8.08 -10.33 -3.07
CA THR A 50 9.05 -10.98 -2.17
C THR A 50 10.41 -11.16 -2.83
N ILE A 51 10.48 -11.61 -4.09
CA ILE A 51 11.76 -11.91 -4.75
C ILE A 51 12.66 -10.68 -4.89
N PRO A 52 12.21 -9.53 -5.42
CA PRO A 52 13.06 -8.35 -5.52
C PRO A 52 13.54 -7.85 -4.15
N MET A 53 12.67 -7.91 -3.13
CA MET A 53 13.03 -7.48 -1.78
C MET A 53 14.08 -8.41 -1.15
N ALA A 54 13.93 -9.72 -1.34
CA ALA A 54 14.93 -10.69 -0.89
C ALA A 54 16.29 -10.46 -1.57
N ILE A 55 16.30 -10.14 -2.87
CA ILE A 55 17.53 -9.82 -3.60
C ILE A 55 18.18 -8.55 -3.05
N ILE A 56 17.39 -7.48 -2.81
CA ILE A 56 17.89 -6.21 -2.26
C ILE A 56 18.51 -6.44 -0.87
N LEU A 57 17.86 -7.20 0.00
CA LEU A 57 18.36 -7.52 1.34
C LEU A 57 19.64 -8.37 1.28
N ALA A 58 19.70 -9.35 0.37
CA ALA A 58 20.91 -10.16 0.18
C ALA A 58 22.08 -9.32 -0.35
N LEU A 59 21.82 -8.39 -1.28
CA LEU A 59 22.84 -7.46 -1.77
C LEU A 59 23.27 -6.43 -0.71
N GLY A 60 22.39 -6.10 0.23
CA GLY A 60 22.66 -5.17 1.33
C GLY A 60 23.80 -5.64 2.24
N GLU A 61 24.01 -6.96 2.37
CA GLU A 61 25.15 -7.51 3.11
C GLU A 61 26.51 -7.19 2.42
N TYR A 62 26.51 -7.03 1.10
CA TYR A 62 27.72 -6.77 0.32
C TYR A 62 27.97 -5.27 0.07
N THR A 63 26.92 -4.46 0.13
CA THR A 63 26.98 -3.03 -0.17
C THR A 63 26.50 -2.23 1.03
N GLN A 64 27.37 -1.43 1.65
CA GLN A 64 27.01 -0.55 2.79
C GLN A 64 25.96 0.53 2.44
N SER A 65 25.58 0.62 1.19
CA SER A 65 24.60 1.60 0.68
C SER A 65 23.15 1.10 0.71
N LEU A 66 22.91 -0.21 0.91
CA LEU A 66 21.59 -0.81 0.95
C LEU A 66 21.28 -1.34 2.36
N PRO A 67 19.99 -1.41 2.76
CA PRO A 67 19.62 -2.01 4.03
C PRO A 67 20.03 -3.49 4.07
N ALA A 68 20.85 -3.87 5.04
CA ALA A 68 21.21 -5.25 5.29
C ALA A 68 20.09 -5.98 6.06
N PHE A 69 20.02 -7.29 5.89
CA PHE A 69 19.11 -8.11 6.67
C PHE A 69 19.56 -8.17 8.13
N VAL A 70 18.69 -7.72 9.02
CA VAL A 70 18.88 -7.86 10.46
C VAL A 70 17.85 -8.84 10.98
N MET A 71 18.32 -9.90 11.64
CA MET A 71 17.42 -10.89 12.22
C MET A 71 16.57 -10.23 13.32
N PRO A 72 15.24 -10.24 13.19
CA PRO A 72 14.40 -9.66 14.24
C PRO A 72 14.46 -10.51 15.51
N ASP A 73 14.30 -9.85 16.65
CA ASP A 73 14.08 -10.53 17.94
C ASP A 73 12.73 -11.27 17.95
N SER A 74 12.45 -12.02 19.00
CA SER A 74 11.20 -12.80 19.12
C SER A 74 9.94 -11.94 18.99
N THR A 75 9.97 -10.73 19.53
CA THR A 75 8.86 -9.77 19.43
C THR A 75 8.70 -9.26 18.00
N GLY A 76 9.79 -8.90 17.36
CA GLY A 76 9.81 -8.47 15.96
C GLY A 76 9.32 -9.55 15.02
N LEU A 77 9.65 -10.83 15.30
CA LEU A 77 9.19 -11.95 14.48
C LEU A 77 7.66 -12.17 14.61
N VAL A 78 7.12 -12.08 15.82
CA VAL A 78 5.66 -12.16 16.04
C VAL A 78 4.94 -11.00 15.33
N LEU A 79 5.47 -9.79 15.43
CA LEU A 79 4.90 -8.63 14.73
C LEU A 79 4.98 -8.78 13.22
N ALA A 80 6.10 -9.25 12.68
CA ALA A 80 6.26 -9.50 11.26
C ALA A 80 5.26 -10.55 10.73
N LEU A 81 5.06 -11.65 11.48
CA LEU A 81 4.05 -12.65 11.14
C LEU A 81 2.64 -12.06 11.18
N GLY A 82 2.33 -11.26 12.20
CA GLY A 82 1.04 -10.56 12.30
C GLY A 82 0.77 -9.64 11.11
N VAL A 83 1.74 -8.79 10.76
CA VAL A 83 1.66 -7.89 9.59
C VAL A 83 1.53 -8.69 8.30
N GLY A 84 2.30 -9.76 8.13
CA GLY A 84 2.23 -10.63 6.96
C GLY A 84 0.85 -11.29 6.79
N LEU A 85 0.28 -11.82 7.87
CA LEU A 85 -1.04 -12.44 7.87
C LEU A 85 -2.15 -11.43 7.55
N LEU A 86 -2.15 -10.29 8.23
CA LEU A 86 -3.11 -9.22 7.97
C LEU A 86 -2.97 -8.65 6.56
N GLY A 87 -1.74 -8.49 6.08
CA GLY A 87 -1.45 -8.06 4.71
C GLY A 87 -1.96 -9.07 3.67
N TYR A 88 -1.81 -10.37 3.92
CA TYR A 88 -2.37 -11.41 3.06
C TYR A 88 -3.91 -11.34 3.01
N ILE A 89 -4.55 -11.25 4.17
CA ILE A 89 -6.01 -11.11 4.26
C ILE A 89 -6.48 -9.88 3.49
N TYR A 90 -5.84 -8.73 3.71
CA TYR A 90 -6.12 -7.50 2.96
C TYR A 90 -6.01 -7.72 1.46
N GLN A 91 -4.92 -8.33 0.99
CA GLN A 91 -4.68 -8.57 -0.43
C GLN A 91 -5.75 -9.48 -1.06
N VAL A 92 -6.21 -10.50 -0.32
CA VAL A 92 -7.31 -11.38 -0.76
C VAL A 92 -8.60 -10.59 -0.97
N TYR A 93 -9.02 -9.80 0.02
CA TYR A 93 -10.25 -9.02 -0.08
C TYR A 93 -10.14 -7.93 -1.15
N MET A 94 -9.01 -7.25 -1.23
CA MET A 94 -8.74 -6.24 -2.24
C MET A 94 -8.86 -6.82 -3.66
N THR A 95 -8.17 -7.92 -3.93
CA THR A 95 -8.23 -8.61 -5.23
C THR A 95 -9.65 -9.07 -5.57
N LYS A 96 -10.37 -9.65 -4.61
CA LYS A 96 -11.77 -10.06 -4.80
C LYS A 96 -12.68 -8.86 -5.08
N SER A 97 -12.49 -7.73 -4.42
CA SER A 97 -13.30 -6.53 -4.63
C SER A 97 -13.12 -5.96 -6.04
N TYR A 98 -11.87 -5.88 -6.55
CA TYR A 98 -11.59 -5.45 -7.93
C TYR A 98 -12.14 -6.44 -8.97
N ARG A 99 -12.21 -7.73 -8.65
CA ARG A 99 -12.80 -8.74 -9.53
C ARG A 99 -14.32 -8.65 -9.58
N ALA A 100 -14.98 -8.43 -8.45
CA ALA A 100 -16.43 -8.40 -8.34
C ALA A 100 -17.06 -7.15 -8.96
N THR A 101 -16.33 -6.04 -8.97
CA THR A 101 -16.90 -4.74 -9.33
C THR A 101 -16.80 -4.47 -10.84
N ARG A 102 -17.86 -3.86 -11.40
CA ARG A 102 -17.87 -3.46 -12.81
C ARG A 102 -16.96 -2.27 -13.11
N LYS A 103 -16.78 -1.36 -12.16
CA LYS A 103 -15.92 -0.16 -12.27
C LYS A 103 -14.76 -0.26 -11.27
N ALA A 104 -13.52 -0.16 -11.73
CA ALA A 104 -12.33 -0.21 -10.86
C ALA A 104 -12.27 0.96 -9.86
N GLY A 105 -12.91 2.08 -10.18
CA GLY A 105 -12.97 3.25 -9.30
C GLY A 105 -13.70 3.01 -7.98
N ILE A 106 -14.67 2.09 -7.93
CA ILE A 106 -15.43 1.81 -6.70
C ILE A 106 -14.53 1.18 -5.62
N PRO A 107 -13.79 0.07 -5.87
CA PRO A 107 -12.87 -0.45 -4.87
C PRO A 107 -11.75 0.54 -4.51
N ALA A 108 -11.27 1.31 -5.49
CA ALA A 108 -10.29 2.37 -5.22
C ALA A 108 -10.85 3.44 -4.27
N ALA A 109 -12.07 3.87 -4.47
CA ALA A 109 -12.73 4.85 -3.59
C ALA A 109 -12.90 4.32 -2.16
N VAL A 110 -13.27 3.03 -2.02
CA VAL A 110 -13.39 2.39 -0.70
C VAL A 110 -12.03 2.28 -0.02
N SER A 111 -10.95 1.99 -0.76
CA SER A 111 -9.61 1.90 -0.18
C SER A 111 -9.08 3.24 0.35
N TYR A 112 -9.64 4.37 -0.06
CA TYR A 112 -9.30 5.65 0.54
C TYR A 112 -9.72 5.77 2.02
N ALA A 113 -10.63 4.92 2.50
CA ALA A 113 -10.91 4.81 3.92
C ALA A 113 -9.68 4.41 4.74
N ASP A 114 -8.72 3.67 4.14
CA ASP A 114 -7.47 3.29 4.79
C ASP A 114 -6.68 4.52 5.27
N ILE A 115 -6.76 5.64 4.54
CA ILE A 115 -6.11 6.90 4.91
C ILE A 115 -6.69 7.44 6.22
N VAL A 116 -8.01 7.39 6.36
CA VAL A 116 -8.70 7.87 7.56
C VAL A 116 -8.39 6.98 8.75
N PHE A 117 -8.47 5.65 8.56
CA PHE A 117 -8.16 4.69 9.62
C PHE A 117 -6.70 4.78 10.04
N SER A 118 -5.77 4.88 9.10
CA SER A 118 -4.34 5.05 9.40
C SER A 118 -4.07 6.33 10.17
N MET A 119 -4.72 7.42 9.81
CA MET A 119 -4.62 8.69 10.54
C MET A 119 -5.14 8.56 11.97
N ILE A 120 -6.31 7.96 12.16
CA ILE A 120 -6.90 7.77 13.50
C ILE A 120 -5.99 6.90 14.35
N LEU A 121 -5.54 5.76 13.83
CA LEU A 121 -4.66 4.85 14.53
C LEU A 121 -3.30 5.49 14.84
N GLY A 122 -2.72 6.23 13.89
CA GLY A 122 -1.47 6.95 14.10
C GLY A 122 -1.57 7.95 15.27
N VAL A 123 -2.64 8.74 15.30
CA VAL A 123 -2.89 9.70 16.40
C VAL A 123 -3.10 8.97 17.74
N LEU A 124 -3.82 7.85 17.74
CA LEU A 124 -4.01 7.05 18.97
C LEU A 124 -2.69 6.44 19.47
N LEU A 125 -1.75 6.18 18.58
CA LEU A 125 -0.41 5.66 18.89
C LEU A 125 0.61 6.76 19.21
N GLY A 126 0.20 8.04 19.21
CA GLY A 126 1.02 9.18 19.59
C GLY A 126 1.62 9.98 18.44
N ASP A 127 1.19 9.72 17.20
CA ASP A 127 1.57 10.57 16.07
C ASP A 127 0.92 11.95 16.15
N ALA A 128 1.63 12.96 15.64
CA ALA A 128 1.09 14.30 15.54
C ALA A 128 -0.05 14.34 14.50
N LEU A 129 -1.12 15.07 14.80
CA LEU A 129 -2.19 15.33 13.83
C LEU A 129 -1.62 15.96 12.55
N PRO A 130 -2.02 15.47 11.37
CA PRO A 130 -1.62 16.10 10.12
C PRO A 130 -2.21 17.52 10.05
N MET A 131 -1.36 18.49 9.81
CA MET A 131 -1.76 19.89 9.74
C MET A 131 -1.59 20.46 8.32
N GLY A 132 -2.32 21.52 8.03
CA GLY A 132 -2.17 22.31 6.81
C GLY A 132 -2.49 21.53 5.53
N PHE A 133 -1.55 21.52 4.60
CA PHE A 133 -1.74 20.91 3.27
C PHE A 133 -2.03 19.41 3.30
N ALA A 134 -1.52 18.67 4.30
CA ALA A 134 -1.79 17.24 4.43
C ALA A 134 -3.28 16.97 4.70
N LEU A 135 -3.89 17.73 5.58
CA LEU A 135 -5.32 17.60 5.90
C LEU A 135 -6.19 17.99 4.70
N LEU A 136 -5.81 19.02 3.97
CA LEU A 136 -6.48 19.42 2.74
C LEU A 136 -6.38 18.31 1.68
N GLY A 137 -5.21 17.67 1.52
CA GLY A 137 -5.01 16.53 0.64
C GLY A 137 -5.92 15.35 0.98
N ILE A 138 -6.05 15.01 2.26
CA ILE A 138 -6.94 13.94 2.73
C ILE A 138 -8.40 14.24 2.37
N VAL A 139 -8.87 15.48 2.61
CA VAL A 139 -10.23 15.91 2.27
C VAL A 139 -10.48 15.79 0.77
N VAL A 140 -9.55 16.26 -0.06
CA VAL A 140 -9.66 16.17 -1.53
C VAL A 140 -9.74 14.72 -2.00
N ILE A 141 -8.91 13.83 -1.45
CA ILE A 141 -8.92 12.40 -1.79
C ILE A 141 -10.26 11.75 -1.43
N ILE A 142 -10.75 11.99 -0.21
CA ILE A 142 -12.04 11.44 0.25
C ILE A 142 -13.19 11.94 -0.63
N PHE A 143 -13.21 13.25 -0.91
CA PHE A 143 -14.25 13.85 -1.73
C PHE A 143 -14.23 13.28 -3.16
N SER A 144 -13.05 13.15 -3.76
CA SER A 144 -12.89 12.52 -5.08
C SER A 144 -13.37 11.07 -5.09
N GLY A 145 -13.06 10.31 -4.03
CA GLY A 145 -13.54 8.94 -3.87
C GLY A 145 -15.06 8.85 -3.81
N LEU A 146 -15.70 9.73 -3.07
CA LEU A 146 -17.16 9.81 -2.97
C LEU A 146 -17.81 10.17 -4.30
N LEU A 147 -17.23 11.08 -5.06
CA LEU A 147 -17.71 11.43 -6.41
C LEU A 147 -17.65 10.21 -7.35
N ILE A 148 -16.54 9.48 -7.36
CA ILE A 148 -16.37 8.27 -8.18
C ILE A 148 -17.38 7.18 -7.78
N ALA A 149 -17.63 7.04 -6.48
CA ALA A 149 -18.61 6.04 -5.98
C ALA A 149 -20.07 6.41 -6.35
N LYS A 150 -20.38 7.70 -6.48
CA LYS A 150 -21.71 8.20 -6.82
C LYS A 150 -22.03 8.10 -8.33
N GLU A 151 -21.03 8.09 -9.20
CA GLU A 151 -21.25 7.89 -10.63
C GLU A 151 -21.76 6.46 -10.90
N LYS A 152 -23.05 6.37 -11.23
CA LYS A 152 -23.74 5.12 -11.60
C LYS A 152 -23.26 4.53 -12.92
#